data_3358c255ec06648ccb25710f02151b71
#
_entry.id   3358c255ec06648ccb25710f02151b71
#
_cell.length_a   1.000
_cell.length_b   1.000
_cell.length_c   1.000
_cell.angle_alpha   90.00
_cell.angle_beta   90.00
_cell.angle_gamma   90.00
#
_symmetry.space_group_name_H-M   'P 1'
#
loop_
_entity.id
_entity.type
_entity.pdbx_description
1 polymer ?
#
loop_
_entity_poly.entity_id
_entity_poly.type
_entity_poly.pdbx_seq_one_letter_code
_entity_poly.pdbx_strand_id
1 'polypeptide(L)'
;MKHFLILLLSVLLVDVAHAKKHKHTWDYPLHWYKKFEVTGSENYFEFTSDLRKDADVIKEIKNNKETGVLGYLLYEDGKIVIDEADIPTHVQGDKIINGLLPSHSMGKSLVSYVTGHAICEGYIESVDEKFTGWETVENTLFEDQVLIDLLNMQAGDDKYVGERLKPRHDNMLKKFADVNVNTIPLREVMQKYFQNSKRNIPSFNAKKPKYNYSALTTNVIMNFVIYKTGDDWEKLLHKVFNEHIKVKENVRFLKTLNQESSASSMNLRETGRYSFYATRYDYLRIAKAMLDDWHNDTCAGKYLKMLYEQRIKKNDNVREPDDVGLYTASYGGQFHFDVYGLGKRKIIGLSGFAGQQILIDIDAKRIVVVNSLYKNYDWKKIVYDQIKN
;
A
#
# COMPACT_ATOMS: atom_id res chain seq x y z
N MET A 1 -52.44 10.29 38.16
CA MET A 1 -52.42 9.67 36.82
C MET A 1 -51.87 10.68 35.80
N LYS A 2 -50.60 11.09 35.91
CA LYS A 2 -49.92 11.99 34.93
C LYS A 2 -48.41 11.80 34.86
N HIS A 3 -47.87 10.60 35.20
CA HIS A 3 -46.42 10.34 35.19
C HIS A 3 -46.01 9.07 34.45
N PHE A 4 -46.85 8.59 33.50
CA PHE A 4 -46.55 7.34 32.80
C PHE A 4 -46.42 7.47 31.28
N LEU A 5 -46.24 8.71 30.78
CA LEU A 5 -46.14 8.95 29.33
C LEU A 5 -44.83 9.57 28.84
N ILE A 6 -43.78 9.60 29.67
CA ILE A 6 -42.49 10.18 29.29
C ILE A 6 -41.40 9.11 29.12
N LEU A 7 -41.69 7.85 29.44
CA LEU A 7 -40.68 6.78 29.40
C LEU A 7 -40.71 5.90 28.15
N LEU A 8 -41.50 6.25 27.14
CA LEU A 8 -41.66 5.44 25.91
C LEU A 8 -41.19 6.13 24.63
N LEU A 9 -40.51 7.29 24.73
CA LEU A 9 -39.95 8.00 23.58
C LEU A 9 -38.43 8.06 23.57
N SER A 10 -37.75 7.44 24.53
CA SER A 10 -36.28 7.41 24.60
C SER A 10 -35.63 6.11 24.13
N VAL A 11 -36.39 5.17 23.54
CA VAL A 11 -35.88 3.87 23.09
C VAL A 11 -35.88 3.71 21.56
N LEU A 12 -36.18 4.76 20.81
CA LEU A 12 -36.18 4.74 19.34
C LEU A 12 -35.20 5.70 18.68
N LEU A 13 -34.19 6.17 19.43
CA LEU A 13 -32.97 6.73 18.85
C LEU A 13 -31.82 5.75 19.10
N VAL A 14 -31.97 4.51 18.68
CA VAL A 14 -30.83 3.75 18.21
C VAL A 14 -30.36 4.51 16.99
N ASP A 15 -29.38 5.37 17.19
CA ASP A 15 -28.54 5.87 16.13
C ASP A 15 -28.08 4.65 15.34
N VAL A 16 -28.79 4.37 14.26
CA VAL A 16 -28.19 3.73 13.13
C VAL A 16 -27.10 4.73 12.73
N ALA A 17 -25.91 4.56 13.27
CA ALA A 17 -24.70 5.14 12.75
C ALA A 17 -24.66 4.67 11.30
N HIS A 18 -25.27 5.45 10.43
CA HIS A 18 -25.01 5.37 9.01
C HIS A 18 -23.50 5.60 8.91
N ALA A 19 -22.75 4.52 8.76
CA ALA A 19 -21.40 4.59 8.28
C ALA A 19 -21.44 5.58 7.13
N LYS A 20 -20.93 6.80 7.35
CA LYS A 20 -20.86 7.80 6.29
C LYS A 20 -20.19 7.07 5.14
N LYS A 21 -20.93 6.81 4.07
CA LYS A 21 -20.35 6.31 2.82
C LYS A 21 -19.26 7.32 2.48
N HIS A 22 -18.04 7.01 2.84
CA HIS A 22 -16.90 7.78 2.39
C HIS A 22 -16.84 7.54 0.90
N LYS A 23 -17.46 8.45 0.13
CA LYS A 23 -17.20 8.55 -1.30
C LYS A 23 -15.73 8.92 -1.42
N HIS A 24 -14.90 7.90 -1.59
CA HIS A 24 -13.51 8.15 -1.89
C HIS A 24 -13.43 8.63 -3.31
N THR A 25 -13.22 9.90 -3.41
CA THR A 25 -12.71 10.50 -4.62
C THR A 25 -11.40 9.79 -4.95
N TRP A 26 -11.27 9.26 -6.14
CA TRP A 26 -9.99 9.02 -6.75
C TRP A 26 -9.28 10.36 -6.67
N ASP A 27 -8.26 10.46 -5.81
CA ASP A 27 -7.78 11.72 -5.25
C ASP A 27 -7.40 12.79 -6.27
N TYR A 28 -7.47 12.54 -7.55
CA TYR A 28 -7.34 13.47 -8.68
C TYR A 28 -7.37 12.67 -9.99
N PRO A 29 -7.80 13.26 -11.11
CA PRO A 29 -7.76 12.63 -12.42
C PRO A 29 -6.35 12.12 -12.76
N LEU A 30 -6.23 10.85 -13.15
CA LEU A 30 -4.95 10.20 -13.49
C LEU A 30 -4.10 11.01 -14.48
N HIS A 31 -4.72 11.79 -15.34
CA HIS A 31 -4.03 12.60 -16.35
C HIS A 31 -3.28 13.81 -15.76
N TRP A 32 -3.57 14.21 -14.52
CA TRP A 32 -2.89 15.32 -13.83
C TRP A 32 -1.57 14.93 -13.22
N TYR A 33 -1.33 13.61 -13.03
CA TYR A 33 -0.10 13.13 -12.41
C TYR A 33 0.98 12.82 -13.44
N LYS A 34 2.20 13.25 -13.17
CA LYS A 34 3.37 12.63 -13.75
C LYS A 34 3.52 11.22 -13.18
N LYS A 35 4.17 10.34 -13.93
CA LYS A 35 4.27 8.92 -13.61
C LYS A 35 5.60 8.35 -14.05
N PHE A 36 6.06 7.33 -13.34
CA PHE A 36 6.99 6.35 -13.83
C PHE A 36 6.16 5.23 -14.45
N GLU A 37 6.20 5.10 -15.76
CA GLU A 37 5.41 4.11 -16.49
C GLU A 37 6.33 3.01 -17.00
N VAL A 38 5.93 1.77 -16.79
CA VAL A 38 6.59 0.59 -17.34
C VAL A 38 5.67 -0.04 -18.36
N THR A 39 6.18 -0.22 -19.57
CA THR A 39 5.48 -0.90 -20.65
C THR A 39 5.25 -2.37 -20.31
N GLY A 40 4.09 -2.91 -20.66
CA GLY A 40 3.78 -4.31 -20.51
C GLY A 40 4.75 -5.19 -21.30
N SER A 41 4.93 -6.42 -20.86
CA SER A 41 5.82 -7.41 -21.49
C SER A 41 5.15 -8.04 -22.70
N GLU A 42 5.88 -8.20 -23.80
CA GLU A 42 5.42 -8.99 -24.94
C GLU A 42 5.31 -10.49 -24.56
N ASN A 43 6.11 -10.93 -23.59
CA ASN A 43 6.12 -12.29 -23.05
C ASN A 43 5.43 -12.35 -21.68
N TYR A 44 4.29 -11.67 -21.54
CA TYR A 44 3.58 -11.64 -20.28
C TYR A 44 3.15 -13.04 -19.81
N PHE A 45 3.06 -13.22 -18.48
CA PHE A 45 2.58 -14.48 -17.92
C PHE A 45 1.08 -14.65 -18.21
N GLU A 46 0.72 -15.70 -18.94
CA GLU A 46 -0.66 -16.02 -19.28
C GLU A 46 -1.25 -17.01 -18.26
N PHE A 47 -2.40 -16.66 -17.69
CA PHE A 47 -3.09 -17.53 -16.74
C PHE A 47 -3.97 -18.54 -17.47
N THR A 48 -3.94 -19.77 -17.01
CA THR A 48 -4.99 -20.77 -17.31
C THR A 48 -6.13 -20.61 -16.33
N SER A 49 -7.33 -21.03 -16.72
CA SER A 49 -8.53 -20.91 -15.91
C SER A 49 -9.27 -22.24 -15.79
N ASP A 50 -9.91 -22.45 -14.62
CA ASP A 50 -10.82 -23.56 -14.36
C ASP A 50 -11.98 -23.00 -13.49
N LEU A 51 -12.86 -22.24 -14.16
CA LEU A 51 -13.77 -21.33 -13.49
C LEU A 51 -14.90 -22.06 -12.80
N ARG A 52 -15.11 -21.73 -11.52
CA ARG A 52 -16.30 -22.09 -10.76
C ARG A 52 -17.08 -20.84 -10.35
N LYS A 53 -18.40 -21.00 -10.14
CA LYS A 53 -19.25 -19.95 -9.64
C LYS A 53 -19.19 -19.91 -8.11
N ASP A 54 -19.04 -18.71 -7.56
CA ASP A 54 -19.17 -18.44 -6.14
C ASP A 54 -20.31 -17.44 -5.92
N ALA A 55 -21.34 -17.87 -5.19
CA ALA A 55 -22.56 -17.09 -5.03
C ALA A 55 -22.32 -15.80 -4.21
N ASP A 56 -21.42 -15.85 -3.20
CA ASP A 56 -21.12 -14.70 -2.38
C ASP A 56 -20.31 -13.67 -3.17
N VAL A 57 -19.29 -14.09 -3.92
CA VAL A 57 -18.53 -13.20 -4.79
C VAL A 57 -19.41 -12.56 -5.86
N ILE A 58 -20.24 -13.34 -6.54
CA ILE A 58 -21.17 -12.85 -7.56
C ILE A 58 -22.13 -11.82 -6.95
N LYS A 59 -22.62 -12.07 -5.74
CA LYS A 59 -23.51 -11.13 -5.03
C LYS A 59 -22.80 -9.80 -4.76
N GLU A 60 -21.57 -9.83 -4.27
CA GLU A 60 -20.80 -8.61 -3.98
C GLU A 60 -20.53 -7.79 -5.25
N ILE A 61 -20.14 -8.44 -6.35
CA ILE A 61 -19.91 -7.77 -7.65
C ILE A 61 -21.20 -7.18 -8.22
N LYS A 62 -22.31 -7.93 -8.23
CA LYS A 62 -23.60 -7.42 -8.74
C LYS A 62 -24.14 -6.23 -7.95
N ASN A 63 -23.80 -6.15 -6.67
CA ASN A 63 -24.18 -5.04 -5.80
C ASN A 63 -23.06 -3.99 -5.61
N ASN A 64 -22.18 -3.84 -6.58
CA ASN A 64 -20.97 -2.99 -6.47
C ASN A 64 -21.24 -1.54 -6.06
N LYS A 65 -22.43 -1.01 -6.36
CA LYS A 65 -22.87 0.32 -5.88
C LYS A 65 -22.99 0.41 -4.36
N GLU A 66 -23.25 -0.71 -3.70
CA GLU A 66 -23.38 -0.81 -2.24
C GLU A 66 -22.10 -1.37 -1.59
N THR A 67 -21.49 -2.37 -2.22
CA THR A 67 -20.32 -3.09 -1.68
C THR A 67 -19.00 -2.44 -2.04
N GLY A 68 -18.96 -1.76 -3.18
CA GLY A 68 -17.75 -1.13 -3.74
C GLY A 68 -16.88 -2.08 -4.55
N VAL A 69 -17.12 -3.41 -4.54
CA VAL A 69 -16.27 -4.38 -5.24
C VAL A 69 -16.38 -4.22 -6.75
N LEU A 70 -15.25 -3.98 -7.41
CA LEU A 70 -15.14 -3.84 -8.86
C LEU A 70 -14.62 -5.09 -9.54
N GLY A 71 -13.75 -5.82 -8.87
CA GLY A 71 -13.11 -7.01 -9.41
C GLY A 71 -12.64 -7.95 -8.33
N TYR A 72 -12.75 -9.23 -8.61
CA TYR A 72 -12.33 -10.31 -7.74
C TYR A 72 -11.65 -11.40 -8.56
N LEU A 73 -10.51 -11.88 -8.07
CA LEU A 73 -9.81 -13.04 -8.61
C LEU A 73 -9.43 -13.98 -7.46
N LEU A 74 -9.69 -15.28 -7.66
CA LEU A 74 -9.12 -16.34 -6.85
C LEU A 74 -8.25 -17.23 -7.72
N TYR A 75 -7.01 -17.38 -7.33
CA TYR A 75 -6.03 -18.24 -7.97
C TYR A 75 -5.67 -19.40 -7.04
N GLU A 76 -5.81 -20.63 -7.52
CA GLU A 76 -5.54 -21.87 -6.80
C GLU A 76 -4.91 -22.89 -7.76
N ASP A 77 -3.99 -23.70 -7.28
CA ASP A 77 -3.40 -24.82 -8.00
C ASP A 77 -2.93 -24.47 -9.43
N GLY A 78 -2.37 -23.28 -9.58
CA GLY A 78 -1.85 -22.85 -10.89
C GLY A 78 -2.88 -22.23 -11.83
N LYS A 79 -4.14 -22.07 -11.42
CA LYS A 79 -5.24 -21.62 -12.30
C LYS A 79 -6.06 -20.51 -11.63
N ILE A 80 -6.69 -19.66 -12.44
CA ILE A 80 -7.76 -18.79 -11.98
C ILE A 80 -9.04 -19.63 -11.85
N VAL A 81 -9.59 -19.70 -10.64
CA VAL A 81 -10.81 -20.49 -10.33
C VAL A 81 -12.05 -19.63 -10.09
N ILE A 82 -11.89 -18.37 -9.70
CA ILE A 82 -12.96 -17.38 -9.67
C ILE A 82 -12.46 -16.11 -10.36
N ASP A 83 -13.27 -15.62 -11.28
CA ASP A 83 -12.99 -14.43 -12.06
C ASP A 83 -14.29 -13.66 -12.26
N GLU A 84 -14.56 -12.70 -11.39
CA GLU A 84 -15.77 -11.89 -11.44
C GLU A 84 -15.40 -10.40 -11.41
N ALA A 85 -16.02 -9.60 -12.26
CA ALA A 85 -15.79 -8.16 -12.30
C ALA A 85 -16.97 -7.41 -12.90
N ASP A 86 -17.16 -6.20 -12.41
CA ASP A 86 -18.00 -5.17 -13.00
C ASP A 86 -17.28 -3.83 -12.84
N ILE A 87 -16.34 -3.57 -13.76
CA ILE A 87 -15.49 -2.39 -13.76
C ILE A 87 -16.14 -1.33 -14.63
N PRO A 88 -16.63 -0.22 -14.05
CA PRO A 88 -17.24 0.84 -14.81
C PRO A 88 -16.18 1.54 -15.70
N THR A 89 -16.62 2.11 -16.80
CA THR A 89 -15.74 2.92 -17.68
C THR A 89 -15.33 4.24 -17.05
N HIS A 90 -16.09 4.73 -16.08
CA HIS A 90 -15.84 5.95 -15.33
C HIS A 90 -16.15 5.77 -13.86
N VAL A 91 -15.35 6.39 -13.01
CA VAL A 91 -15.57 6.51 -11.58
C VAL A 91 -15.51 7.98 -11.21
N GLN A 92 -16.59 8.51 -10.63
CA GLN A 92 -16.69 9.91 -10.20
C GLN A 92 -16.30 10.95 -11.27
N GLY A 93 -16.62 10.66 -12.54
CA GLY A 93 -16.28 11.53 -13.67
C GLY A 93 -14.93 11.21 -14.32
N ASP A 94 -14.09 10.42 -13.68
CA ASP A 94 -12.81 10.02 -14.27
C ASP A 94 -12.93 8.73 -15.08
N LYS A 95 -12.31 8.74 -16.26
CA LYS A 95 -12.26 7.57 -17.14
C LYS A 95 -11.27 6.55 -16.60
N ILE A 96 -11.74 5.30 -16.41
CA ILE A 96 -10.84 4.17 -16.17
C ILE A 96 -10.19 3.81 -17.52
N ILE A 97 -8.90 4.08 -17.63
CA ILE A 97 -8.13 3.81 -18.84
C ILE A 97 -7.63 2.37 -18.78
N ASN A 98 -7.99 1.57 -19.79
CA ASN A 98 -7.53 0.19 -19.95
C ASN A 98 -7.72 -0.72 -18.71
N GLY A 99 -8.73 -0.45 -17.88
CA GLY A 99 -9.00 -1.23 -16.67
C GLY A 99 -7.97 -1.06 -15.57
N LEU A 100 -7.15 0.01 -15.61
CA LEU A 100 -6.17 0.33 -14.57
C LEU A 100 -6.88 0.78 -13.30
N LEU A 101 -6.58 0.13 -12.21
CA LEU A 101 -7.16 0.37 -10.88
C LEU A 101 -6.06 0.83 -9.90
N PRO A 102 -6.37 1.75 -8.97
CA PRO A 102 -5.40 2.23 -8.01
C PRO A 102 -5.09 1.16 -6.96
N SER A 103 -3.83 1.10 -6.55
CA SER A 103 -3.40 0.26 -5.43
C SER A 103 -3.76 0.84 -4.07
N HIS A 104 -3.90 2.16 -3.99
CA HIS A 104 -3.82 2.85 -2.71
C HIS A 104 -2.60 2.35 -1.89
N SER A 105 -2.80 2.01 -0.62
CA SER A 105 -1.70 1.57 0.23
C SER A 105 -1.11 0.20 -0.10
N MET A 106 -1.72 -0.63 -0.97
CA MET A 106 -1.02 -1.81 -1.51
C MET A 106 0.27 -1.41 -2.23
N GLY A 107 0.32 -0.20 -2.78
CA GLY A 107 1.52 0.35 -3.41
C GLY A 107 2.72 0.43 -2.46
N LYS A 108 2.51 0.51 -1.14
CA LYS A 108 3.59 0.46 -0.16
C LYS A 108 4.34 -0.88 -0.21
N SER A 109 3.59 -1.97 -0.28
CA SER A 109 4.17 -3.31 -0.44
C SER A 109 4.89 -3.47 -1.78
N LEU A 110 4.39 -2.80 -2.84
CA LEU A 110 5.06 -2.80 -4.14
C LEU A 110 6.38 -2.01 -4.10
N VAL A 111 6.44 -0.89 -3.40
CA VAL A 111 7.70 -0.16 -3.14
C VAL A 111 8.69 -1.06 -2.41
N SER A 112 8.23 -1.81 -1.40
CA SER A 112 9.09 -2.77 -0.70
C SER A 112 9.60 -3.87 -1.64
N TYR A 113 8.75 -4.42 -2.48
CA TYR A 113 9.16 -5.45 -3.44
C TYR A 113 10.21 -4.92 -4.42
N VAL A 114 10.02 -3.71 -4.95
CA VAL A 114 11.05 -3.02 -5.77
C VAL A 114 12.34 -2.77 -4.98
N THR A 115 12.23 -2.43 -3.68
CA THR A 115 13.40 -2.29 -2.79
C THR A 115 14.17 -3.60 -2.66
N GLY A 116 13.46 -4.74 -2.53
CA GLY A 116 14.09 -6.05 -2.54
C GLY A 116 14.85 -6.33 -3.84
N HIS A 117 14.28 -5.97 -4.97
CA HIS A 117 14.99 -6.07 -6.26
C HIS A 117 16.17 -5.11 -6.35
N ALA A 118 16.09 -3.89 -5.80
CA ALA A 118 17.23 -2.99 -5.75
C ALA A 118 18.39 -3.56 -4.93
N ILE A 119 18.10 -4.29 -3.85
CA ILE A 119 19.11 -5.04 -3.08
C ILE A 119 19.68 -6.17 -3.94
N CYS A 120 18.84 -6.94 -4.63
CA CYS A 120 19.27 -8.05 -5.48
C CYS A 120 20.16 -7.61 -6.64
N GLU A 121 19.96 -6.41 -7.15
CA GLU A 121 20.77 -5.80 -8.22
C GLU A 121 21.99 -5.06 -7.69
N GLY A 122 22.19 -5.00 -6.37
CA GLY A 122 23.37 -4.37 -5.75
C GLY A 122 23.32 -2.85 -5.67
N TYR A 123 22.18 -2.21 -5.94
CA TYR A 123 22.01 -0.75 -5.73
C TYR A 123 21.94 -0.38 -4.26
N ILE A 124 21.42 -1.25 -3.43
CA ILE A 124 21.34 -1.15 -1.98
C ILE A 124 22.05 -2.37 -1.41
N GLU A 125 22.91 -2.18 -0.42
CA GLU A 125 23.73 -3.26 0.14
C GLU A 125 22.87 -4.31 0.86
N SER A 126 21.98 -3.85 1.73
CA SER A 126 21.08 -4.73 2.50
C SER A 126 19.94 -3.92 3.13
N VAL A 127 19.04 -4.58 3.85
CA VAL A 127 18.02 -3.91 4.65
C VAL A 127 18.59 -3.17 5.88
N ASP A 128 19.84 -3.45 6.23
CA ASP A 128 20.55 -2.79 7.33
C ASP A 128 21.27 -1.50 6.88
N GLU A 129 21.17 -1.17 5.58
CA GLU A 129 21.77 0.06 5.06
C GLU A 129 21.12 1.29 5.70
N LYS A 130 21.96 2.25 6.06
CA LYS A 130 21.54 3.50 6.69
C LYS A 130 21.31 4.59 5.66
N PHE A 131 20.39 5.49 5.99
CA PHE A 131 20.16 6.71 5.23
C PHE A 131 21.25 7.75 5.52
N THR A 132 22.46 7.49 5.02
CA THR A 132 23.62 8.36 5.16
C THR A 132 24.07 8.92 3.81
N GLY A 133 24.66 10.12 3.80
CA GLY A 133 25.17 10.74 2.58
C GLY A 133 24.11 11.11 1.55
N TRP A 134 22.84 11.10 1.94
CA TRP A 134 21.72 11.50 1.13
C TRP A 134 21.21 12.87 1.61
N GLU A 135 21.57 13.92 0.87
CA GLU A 135 21.30 15.34 1.22
C GLU A 135 19.83 15.62 1.56
N THR A 136 18.87 14.91 0.93
CA THR A 136 17.46 15.10 1.16
C THR A 136 17.03 14.85 2.60
N VAL A 137 17.69 13.92 3.30
CA VAL A 137 17.35 13.57 4.69
C VAL A 137 18.34 14.13 5.71
N GLU A 138 19.37 14.83 5.26
CA GLU A 138 20.39 15.40 6.14
C GLU A 138 19.79 16.36 7.18
N ASN A 139 20.23 16.24 8.43
CA ASN A 139 19.67 16.97 9.59
C ASN A 139 18.19 16.72 9.87
N THR A 140 17.61 15.68 9.30
CA THR A 140 16.24 15.25 9.60
C THR A 140 16.20 14.02 10.50
N LEU A 141 15.03 13.67 10.99
CA LEU A 141 14.86 12.46 11.79
C LEU A 141 15.17 11.16 11.03
N PHE A 142 15.19 11.22 9.69
CA PHE A 142 15.46 10.05 8.84
C PHE A 142 16.95 9.78 8.65
N GLU A 143 17.82 10.78 8.89
CA GLU A 143 19.26 10.61 8.77
C GLU A 143 19.77 9.56 9.77
N ASP A 144 20.64 8.67 9.30
CA ASP A 144 21.21 7.53 10.02
C ASP A 144 20.23 6.43 10.43
N GLN A 145 18.94 6.54 10.09
CA GLN A 145 18.01 5.43 10.29
C GLN A 145 18.32 4.26 9.37
N VAL A 146 17.98 3.07 9.80
CA VAL A 146 18.20 1.83 9.07
C VAL A 146 17.00 1.51 8.20
N LEU A 147 17.20 1.06 6.96
CA LEU A 147 16.16 0.80 6.00
C LEU A 147 15.07 -0.16 6.55
N ILE A 148 15.45 -1.22 7.28
CA ILE A 148 14.47 -2.16 7.85
C ILE A 148 13.53 -1.49 8.86
N ASP A 149 13.99 -0.51 9.62
CA ASP A 149 13.15 0.19 10.58
C ASP A 149 12.08 1.02 9.85
N LEU A 150 12.41 1.65 8.74
CA LEU A 150 11.42 2.33 7.90
C LEU A 150 10.46 1.32 7.24
N LEU A 151 10.99 0.22 6.70
CA LEU A 151 10.18 -0.84 6.13
C LEU A 151 9.18 -1.41 7.14
N ASN A 152 9.53 -1.45 8.42
CA ASN A 152 8.67 -1.89 9.52
C ASN A 152 7.82 -0.77 10.13
N MET A 153 7.75 0.42 9.51
CA MET A 153 6.98 1.55 10.01
C MET A 153 7.41 2.00 11.43
N GLN A 154 8.70 1.98 11.69
CA GLN A 154 9.32 2.38 12.97
C GLN A 154 10.14 3.67 12.85
N ALA A 155 9.90 4.50 11.85
CA ALA A 155 10.64 5.75 11.66
C ALA A 155 10.33 6.82 12.73
N GLY A 156 9.16 6.78 13.35
CA GLY A 156 8.75 7.77 14.35
C GLY A 156 8.27 9.10 13.78
N ASP A 157 8.14 9.19 12.46
CA ASP A 157 7.75 10.41 11.73
C ASP A 157 6.30 10.85 12.02
N ASP A 158 5.39 9.92 12.14
CA ASP A 158 3.98 10.24 12.44
C ASP A 158 3.82 10.86 13.83
N LYS A 159 4.56 10.35 14.82
CA LYS A 159 4.62 10.96 16.15
C LYS A 159 5.16 12.40 16.08
N TYR A 160 6.24 12.60 15.33
CA TYR A 160 6.81 13.93 15.10
C TYR A 160 5.81 14.87 14.43
N VAL A 161 5.14 14.41 13.37
CA VAL A 161 4.07 15.17 12.69
C VAL A 161 2.94 15.49 13.68
N GLY A 162 2.49 14.49 14.47
CA GLY A 162 1.43 14.66 15.46
C GLY A 162 1.78 15.65 16.57
N GLU A 163 2.99 15.57 17.12
CA GLU A 163 3.39 16.40 18.28
C GLU A 163 3.93 17.77 17.88
N ARG A 164 4.60 17.90 16.75
CA ARG A 164 5.34 19.11 16.38
C ARG A 164 4.67 19.96 15.30
N LEU A 165 3.97 19.32 14.36
CA LEU A 165 3.40 20.04 13.23
C LEU A 165 1.91 20.36 13.39
N LYS A 166 1.12 19.49 13.99
CA LYS A 166 -0.33 19.68 14.18
C LYS A 166 -0.69 20.89 15.06
N PRO A 167 -0.04 21.12 16.22
CA PRO A 167 -0.48 22.17 17.16
C PRO A 167 -0.18 23.59 16.72
N ARG A 168 0.66 23.80 15.70
CA ARG A 168 1.23 25.12 15.39
C ARG A 168 0.51 25.91 14.31
N HIS A 169 -0.57 25.40 13.71
CA HIS A 169 -1.08 26.02 12.50
C HIS A 169 -2.60 25.99 12.34
N ASP A 170 -3.18 27.16 12.07
CA ASP A 170 -4.59 27.38 11.72
C ASP A 170 -4.98 26.77 10.35
N ASN A 171 -3.98 26.38 9.51
CA ASN A 171 -4.15 25.73 8.23
C ASN A 171 -3.73 24.24 8.27
N MET A 172 -4.19 23.52 9.27
CA MET A 172 -3.79 22.13 9.55
C MET A 172 -4.03 21.17 8.39
N LEU A 173 -5.15 21.31 7.68
CA LEU A 173 -5.52 20.37 6.59
C LEU A 173 -4.53 20.42 5.44
N LYS A 174 -4.06 21.59 5.03
CA LYS A 174 -3.12 21.72 3.91
C LYS A 174 -1.75 21.16 4.25
N LYS A 175 -1.24 21.43 5.43
CA LYS A 175 0.08 20.90 5.86
C LYS A 175 0.06 19.42 6.10
N PHE A 176 -1.01 18.89 6.67
CA PHE A 176 -1.21 17.46 6.79
C PHE A 176 -1.25 16.78 5.43
N ALA A 177 -1.93 17.39 4.46
CA ALA A 177 -1.94 16.91 3.07
C ALA A 177 -0.53 16.95 2.45
N ASP A 178 0.21 18.04 2.59
CA ASP A 178 1.56 18.17 2.05
C ASP A 178 2.52 17.09 2.60
N VAL A 179 2.47 16.80 3.91
CA VAL A 179 3.34 15.83 4.56
C VAL A 179 2.89 14.40 4.32
N ASN A 180 1.60 14.09 4.41
CA ASN A 180 1.11 12.71 4.35
C ASN A 180 0.72 12.25 2.95
N VAL A 181 0.20 13.12 2.10
CA VAL A 181 -0.17 12.77 0.71
C VAL A 181 0.86 13.18 -0.33
N ASN A 182 1.90 13.91 0.11
CA ASN A 182 3.04 14.25 -0.71
C ASN A 182 2.66 14.95 -2.02
N THR A 183 2.05 16.11 -1.87
CA THR A 183 1.72 16.98 -3.00
C THR A 183 2.94 17.72 -3.54
N ILE A 184 4.04 17.75 -2.78
CA ILE A 184 5.31 18.39 -3.12
C ILE A 184 6.46 17.37 -3.11
N PRO A 185 7.59 17.62 -3.80
CA PRO A 185 8.76 16.76 -3.80
C PRO A 185 9.28 16.45 -2.40
N LEU A 186 9.85 15.24 -2.20
CA LEU A 186 10.30 14.81 -0.88
C LEU A 186 11.33 15.77 -0.27
N ARG A 187 12.28 16.26 -1.06
CA ARG A 187 13.29 17.22 -0.60
C ARG A 187 12.65 18.49 -0.01
N GLU A 188 11.62 19.01 -0.65
CA GLU A 188 10.90 20.18 -0.14
C GLU A 188 10.14 19.85 1.15
N VAL A 189 9.55 18.66 1.27
CA VAL A 189 8.94 18.18 2.53
C VAL A 189 9.97 18.16 3.65
N MET A 190 11.15 17.61 3.39
CA MET A 190 12.22 17.52 4.39
C MET A 190 12.73 18.89 4.83
N GLN A 191 13.01 19.78 3.90
CA GLN A 191 13.46 21.14 4.19
C GLN A 191 12.42 21.97 4.95
N LYS A 192 11.15 21.86 4.57
CA LYS A 192 10.07 22.69 5.13
C LYS A 192 9.61 22.22 6.50
N TYR A 193 9.54 20.90 6.73
CA TYR A 193 8.89 20.33 7.90
C TYR A 193 9.81 19.56 8.84
N PHE A 194 10.93 19.01 8.34
CA PHE A 194 11.77 18.10 9.11
C PHE A 194 13.18 18.62 9.39
N GLN A 195 13.54 19.77 8.86
CA GLN A 195 14.87 20.35 9.10
C GLN A 195 15.15 20.50 10.60
N ASN A 196 16.32 20.08 11.05
CA ASN A 196 16.74 20.03 12.46
C ASN A 196 15.92 19.09 13.36
N SER A 197 15.12 18.17 12.80
CA SER A 197 14.33 17.24 13.59
C SER A 197 15.16 16.12 14.23
N LYS A 198 16.35 15.82 13.74
CA LYS A 198 17.26 14.81 14.31
C LYS A 198 17.55 15.05 15.79
N ARG A 199 17.66 16.31 16.22
CA ARG A 199 18.01 16.68 17.61
C ARG A 199 16.82 16.65 18.58
N ASN A 200 15.60 16.54 18.10
CA ASN A 200 14.39 16.78 18.89
C ASN A 200 13.60 15.49 19.24
N ILE A 201 14.12 14.32 18.90
CA ILE A 201 13.47 13.06 19.24
C ILE A 201 14.25 12.37 20.37
N PRO A 202 13.82 12.51 21.64
CA PRO A 202 14.53 11.90 22.77
C PRO A 202 14.58 10.38 22.72
N SER A 203 13.73 9.74 21.90
CA SER A 203 13.55 8.29 21.85
C SER A 203 14.58 7.54 20.99
N PHE A 204 15.37 8.23 20.16
CA PHE A 204 16.38 7.56 19.34
C PHE A 204 17.54 6.96 20.13
N ASN A 205 17.77 7.41 21.35
CA ASN A 205 18.91 6.97 22.15
C ASN A 205 18.62 5.75 23.03
N ALA A 206 17.39 5.23 23.13
CA ALA A 206 17.07 4.20 24.10
C ALA A 206 16.22 3.02 23.59
N LYS A 207 15.29 3.21 22.67
CA LYS A 207 14.44 2.13 22.12
C LYS A 207 13.98 2.50 20.70
N LYS A 208 13.96 1.49 19.79
CA LYS A 208 13.32 1.62 18.48
C LYS A 208 11.89 2.15 18.63
N PRO A 209 11.44 3.08 17.79
CA PRO A 209 10.05 3.51 17.78
C PRO A 209 9.11 2.32 17.62
N LYS A 210 7.93 2.40 18.25
CA LYS A 210 6.87 1.40 18.03
C LYS A 210 6.35 1.52 16.60
N TYR A 211 5.73 0.43 16.14
CA TYR A 211 4.97 0.46 14.88
C TYR A 211 4.03 1.67 14.85
N ASN A 212 4.15 2.46 13.80
CA ASN A 212 3.27 3.58 13.55
C ASN A 212 3.14 3.82 12.04
N TYR A 213 1.97 3.52 11.50
CA TYR A 213 1.74 3.51 10.05
C TYR A 213 1.86 4.91 9.45
N SER A 214 2.73 5.07 8.45
CA SER A 214 3.00 6.35 7.81
C SER A 214 3.10 6.23 6.28
N ALA A 215 2.42 7.14 5.58
CA ALA A 215 2.54 7.28 4.14
C ALA A 215 3.88 7.93 3.76
N LEU A 216 4.35 8.88 4.57
CA LEU A 216 5.61 9.58 4.33
C LEU A 216 6.80 8.62 4.38
N THR A 217 6.85 7.73 5.38
CA THR A 217 7.92 6.74 5.51
C THR A 217 8.10 5.92 4.23
N THR A 218 7.01 5.48 3.60
CA THR A 218 7.10 4.72 2.34
C THR A 218 7.63 5.57 1.18
N ASN A 219 7.24 6.85 1.11
CA ASN A 219 7.78 7.73 0.08
C ASN A 219 9.27 8.03 0.32
N VAL A 220 9.72 8.08 1.58
CA VAL A 220 11.15 8.15 1.90
C VAL A 220 11.88 6.92 1.36
N ILE A 221 11.36 5.71 1.63
CA ILE A 221 11.95 4.47 1.09
C ILE A 221 12.02 4.50 -0.43
N MET A 222 10.90 4.82 -1.11
CA MET A 222 10.86 4.88 -2.57
C MET A 222 11.89 5.85 -3.14
N ASN A 223 11.97 7.04 -2.57
CA ASN A 223 12.92 8.06 -3.05
C ASN A 223 14.38 7.73 -2.66
N PHE A 224 14.59 6.94 -1.60
CA PHE A 224 15.91 6.38 -1.31
C PHE A 224 16.33 5.38 -2.40
N VAL A 225 15.43 4.48 -2.83
CA VAL A 225 15.72 3.58 -3.95
C VAL A 225 16.03 4.38 -5.22
N ILE A 226 15.24 5.43 -5.53
CA ILE A 226 15.49 6.34 -6.67
C ILE A 226 16.88 7.00 -6.53
N TYR A 227 17.25 7.45 -5.34
CA TYR A 227 18.56 8.03 -5.08
C TYR A 227 19.69 7.02 -5.32
N LYS A 228 19.56 5.81 -4.81
CA LYS A 228 20.56 4.75 -4.92
C LYS A 228 20.71 4.23 -6.36
N THR A 229 19.64 4.15 -7.10
CA THR A 229 19.64 3.71 -8.52
C THR A 229 20.05 4.82 -9.49
N GLY A 230 19.84 6.08 -9.10
CA GLY A 230 20.16 7.22 -9.97
C GLY A 230 19.47 7.14 -11.33
N ASP A 231 20.22 7.12 -12.40
CA ASP A 231 19.72 7.05 -13.78
C ASP A 231 19.15 5.66 -14.14
N ASP A 232 19.45 4.63 -13.39
CA ASP A 232 18.97 3.27 -13.60
C ASP A 232 17.58 3.02 -12.96
N TRP A 233 16.94 4.01 -12.34
CA TRP A 233 15.64 3.82 -11.70
C TRP A 233 14.57 3.22 -12.63
N GLU A 234 14.39 3.81 -13.81
CA GLU A 234 13.39 3.31 -14.76
C GLU A 234 13.77 1.95 -15.32
N LYS A 235 15.07 1.66 -15.48
CA LYS A 235 15.61 0.34 -15.85
C LYS A 235 15.30 -0.69 -14.77
N LEU A 236 15.48 -0.35 -13.48
CA LEU A 236 15.08 -1.24 -12.38
C LEU A 236 13.59 -1.55 -12.43
N LEU A 237 12.73 -0.54 -12.62
CA LEU A 237 11.28 -0.76 -12.74
C LEU A 237 10.95 -1.67 -13.93
N HIS A 238 11.59 -1.47 -15.08
CA HIS A 238 11.42 -2.31 -16.25
C HIS A 238 11.83 -3.77 -15.94
N LYS A 239 13.00 -3.97 -15.32
CA LYS A 239 13.47 -5.30 -14.92
C LYS A 239 12.48 -6.02 -13.99
N VAL A 240 11.91 -5.28 -13.01
CA VAL A 240 10.95 -5.83 -12.06
C VAL A 240 9.62 -6.16 -12.74
N PHE A 241 8.98 -5.20 -13.39
CA PHE A 241 7.60 -5.36 -13.85
C PHE A 241 7.47 -5.99 -15.23
N ASN A 242 8.37 -5.64 -16.16
CA ASN A 242 8.31 -6.18 -17.52
C ASN A 242 9.01 -7.54 -17.64
N GLU A 243 10.25 -7.66 -17.15
CA GLU A 243 11.05 -8.87 -17.38
C GLU A 243 10.75 -9.97 -16.35
N HIS A 244 10.70 -9.62 -15.05
CA HIS A 244 10.53 -10.59 -13.96
C HIS A 244 9.06 -10.94 -13.72
N ILE A 245 8.20 -9.97 -13.41
CA ILE A 245 6.76 -10.17 -13.17
C ILE A 245 6.02 -10.50 -14.46
N LYS A 246 6.46 -9.94 -15.59
CA LYS A 246 5.85 -10.08 -16.90
C LYS A 246 4.40 -9.59 -16.91
N VAL A 247 4.19 -8.34 -16.48
CA VAL A 247 2.88 -7.67 -16.56
C VAL A 247 2.44 -7.56 -18.00
N LYS A 248 1.13 -7.62 -18.26
CA LYS A 248 0.58 -7.53 -19.61
C LYS A 248 0.36 -6.08 -20.04
N GLU A 249 -0.26 -5.31 -19.18
CA GLU A 249 -0.58 -3.93 -19.48
C GLU A 249 0.45 -2.98 -18.86
N ASN A 250 0.50 -1.75 -19.34
CA ASN A 250 1.38 -0.74 -18.76
C ASN A 250 1.01 -0.52 -17.29
N VAL A 251 1.99 -0.60 -16.41
CA VAL A 251 1.83 -0.30 -14.98
C VAL A 251 2.58 0.98 -14.63
N ARG A 252 2.18 1.64 -13.54
CA ARG A 252 2.79 2.93 -13.19
C ARG A 252 2.78 3.26 -11.72
N PHE A 253 3.88 3.83 -11.24
CA PHE A 253 3.91 4.63 -10.01
C PHE A 253 3.61 6.10 -10.32
N LEU A 254 2.91 6.77 -9.41
CA LEU A 254 2.71 8.21 -9.54
C LEU A 254 3.97 8.97 -9.10
N LYS A 255 4.15 10.17 -9.65
CA LYS A 255 5.07 11.20 -9.17
C LYS A 255 4.28 12.26 -8.40
N THR A 256 4.96 13.08 -7.63
CA THR A 256 4.35 14.27 -7.02
C THR A 256 3.71 15.16 -8.09
N LEU A 257 2.65 15.85 -7.73
CA LEU A 257 2.00 16.80 -8.62
C LEU A 257 3.03 17.84 -9.11
N ASN A 258 2.95 18.15 -10.39
CA ASN A 258 3.73 19.22 -10.96
C ASN A 258 3.23 20.55 -10.39
N GLN A 259 3.86 21.04 -9.37
CA GLN A 259 3.98 22.47 -9.33
C GLN A 259 5.17 22.80 -10.23
N GLU A 260 4.96 23.64 -11.22
CA GLU A 260 6.05 24.36 -11.86
C GLU A 260 6.73 25.15 -10.74
N SER A 261 7.56 24.47 -9.97
CA SER A 261 8.49 25.16 -9.09
C SER A 261 9.45 25.85 -10.04
N SER A 262 9.39 27.15 -10.02
CA SER A 262 10.38 28.05 -10.65
C SER A 262 11.82 27.81 -10.16
N ALA A 263 12.06 26.80 -9.35
CA ALA A 263 13.36 26.28 -9.00
C ALA A 263 13.87 25.43 -10.17
N SER A 264 14.40 26.14 -11.14
CA SER A 264 15.23 25.65 -12.21
C SER A 264 16.09 24.46 -11.76
N SER A 265 16.03 23.39 -12.54
CA SER A 265 17.11 22.41 -12.78
C SER A 265 17.69 21.59 -11.64
N MET A 266 17.24 21.65 -10.40
CA MET A 266 17.67 20.70 -9.37
C MET A 266 16.84 19.44 -9.48
N ASN A 267 17.45 18.44 -10.09
CA ASN A 267 17.12 17.02 -10.08
C ASN A 267 15.75 16.65 -9.50
N LEU A 268 14.74 16.69 -10.34
CA LEU A 268 13.37 16.17 -10.10
C LEU A 268 13.35 14.64 -9.85
N ARG A 269 14.44 14.04 -9.39
CA ARG A 269 14.58 12.59 -9.20
C ARG A 269 13.75 12.08 -8.03
N GLU A 270 13.67 12.86 -6.95
CA GLU A 270 13.01 12.45 -5.69
C GLU A 270 11.54 12.84 -5.65
N THR A 271 10.79 12.45 -6.67
CA THR A 271 9.36 12.76 -6.83
C THR A 271 8.46 11.54 -6.74
N GLY A 272 9.01 10.38 -6.41
CA GLY A 272 8.29 9.13 -6.37
C GLY A 272 7.25 9.08 -5.26
N ARG A 273 6.06 8.54 -5.60
CA ARG A 273 4.97 8.25 -4.67
C ARG A 273 4.64 6.78 -4.75
N TYR A 274 4.30 6.18 -3.61
CA TYR A 274 3.94 4.76 -3.54
C TYR A 274 2.62 4.41 -4.26
N SER A 275 1.79 5.39 -4.63
CA SER A 275 0.56 5.15 -5.37
C SER A 275 0.84 4.49 -6.72
N PHE A 276 0.27 3.31 -6.92
CA PHE A 276 0.53 2.46 -8.08
C PHE A 276 -0.77 2.13 -8.80
N TYR A 277 -0.70 1.87 -10.10
CA TYR A 277 -1.83 1.51 -10.93
C TYR A 277 -1.49 0.32 -11.80
N ALA A 278 -2.40 -0.66 -11.81
CA ALA A 278 -2.31 -1.85 -12.63
C ALA A 278 -3.72 -2.39 -12.94
N THR A 279 -3.83 -3.30 -13.87
CA THR A 279 -5.06 -4.08 -14.07
C THR A 279 -5.19 -5.12 -12.96
N ARG A 280 -6.41 -5.64 -12.73
CA ARG A 280 -6.64 -6.73 -11.76
C ARG A 280 -5.80 -7.97 -12.05
N TYR A 281 -5.59 -8.29 -13.33
CA TYR A 281 -4.73 -9.41 -13.71
C TYR A 281 -3.25 -9.12 -13.49
N ASP A 282 -2.81 -7.88 -13.64
CA ASP A 282 -1.42 -7.52 -13.37
C ASP A 282 -1.15 -7.47 -11.86
N TYR A 283 -2.13 -7.11 -11.04
CA TYR A 283 -2.04 -7.33 -9.59
C TYR A 283 -1.89 -8.81 -9.23
N LEU A 284 -2.61 -9.70 -9.94
CA LEU A 284 -2.43 -11.15 -9.76
C LEU A 284 -1.04 -11.63 -10.24
N ARG A 285 -0.51 -11.09 -11.36
CA ARG A 285 0.86 -11.41 -11.82
C ARG A 285 1.91 -11.01 -10.79
N ILE A 286 1.77 -9.84 -10.21
CA ILE A 286 2.65 -9.35 -9.13
C ILE A 286 2.59 -10.30 -7.93
N ALA A 287 1.40 -10.67 -7.49
CA ALA A 287 1.23 -11.58 -6.35
C ALA A 287 1.78 -12.98 -6.65
N LYS A 288 1.56 -13.48 -7.87
CA LYS A 288 2.13 -14.75 -8.33
C LYS A 288 3.65 -14.72 -8.37
N ALA A 289 4.26 -13.65 -8.85
CA ALA A 289 5.72 -13.51 -8.85
C ALA A 289 6.28 -13.54 -7.42
N MET A 290 5.65 -12.87 -6.45
CA MET A 290 6.04 -12.96 -5.04
C MET A 290 5.91 -14.39 -4.48
N LEU A 291 4.85 -15.12 -4.87
CA LEU A 291 4.65 -16.51 -4.49
C LEU A 291 5.74 -17.43 -5.08
N ASP A 292 6.03 -17.26 -6.37
CA ASP A 292 7.07 -18.03 -7.07
C ASP A 292 8.45 -17.72 -6.50
N ASP A 293 8.77 -16.45 -6.26
CA ASP A 293 10.02 -16.04 -5.64
C ASP A 293 10.22 -16.70 -4.28
N TRP A 294 9.18 -16.73 -3.47
CA TRP A 294 9.23 -17.39 -2.16
C TRP A 294 9.54 -18.88 -2.28
N HIS A 295 8.86 -19.59 -3.20
CA HIS A 295 9.05 -21.03 -3.34
C HIS A 295 10.36 -21.41 -4.03
N ASN A 296 10.81 -20.60 -4.98
CA ASN A 296 12.04 -20.84 -5.73
C ASN A 296 13.30 -20.32 -5.05
N ASP A 297 13.16 -19.71 -3.86
CA ASP A 297 14.29 -19.21 -3.07
C ASP A 297 15.16 -18.21 -3.86
N THR A 298 14.54 -17.45 -4.74
CA THR A 298 15.22 -16.37 -5.48
C THR A 298 15.77 -15.31 -4.53
N CYS A 299 16.58 -14.39 -5.01
CA CYS A 299 17.04 -13.28 -4.20
C CYS A 299 15.86 -12.47 -3.62
N ALA A 300 14.85 -12.13 -4.45
CA ALA A 300 13.64 -11.46 -4.00
C ALA A 300 12.82 -12.35 -3.02
N GLY A 301 12.81 -13.66 -3.23
CA GLY A 301 12.18 -14.61 -2.30
C GLY A 301 12.87 -14.67 -0.93
N LYS A 302 14.21 -14.65 -0.90
CA LYS A 302 14.98 -14.55 0.35
C LYS A 302 14.69 -13.23 1.08
N TYR A 303 14.57 -12.13 0.34
CA TYR A 303 14.14 -10.86 0.90
C TYR A 303 12.74 -10.95 1.52
N LEU A 304 11.75 -11.52 0.84
CA LEU A 304 10.40 -11.68 1.39
C LEU A 304 10.39 -12.57 2.65
N LYS A 305 11.17 -13.65 2.66
CA LYS A 305 11.33 -14.53 3.84
C LYS A 305 11.95 -13.79 5.01
N MET A 306 12.99 -13.03 4.78
CA MET A 306 13.64 -12.20 5.80
C MET A 306 12.67 -11.17 6.39
N LEU A 307 11.84 -10.51 5.57
CA LEU A 307 10.82 -9.59 6.04
C LEU A 307 9.76 -10.29 6.91
N TYR A 308 9.38 -11.50 6.53
CA TYR A 308 8.46 -12.32 7.34
C TYR A 308 9.07 -12.67 8.69
N GLU A 309 10.36 -13.04 8.75
CA GLU A 309 11.06 -13.36 10.00
C GLU A 309 11.25 -12.13 10.90
N GLN A 310 11.53 -10.98 10.32
CA GLN A 310 11.75 -9.71 11.02
C GLN A 310 10.49 -8.88 11.25
N ARG A 311 9.29 -9.47 10.98
CA ARG A 311 8.03 -8.76 11.20
C ARG A 311 7.82 -8.41 12.67
N ILE A 312 7.19 -7.29 12.90
CA ILE A 312 6.89 -6.81 14.25
C ILE A 312 5.39 -6.87 14.53
N LYS A 313 5.04 -7.00 15.80
CA LYS A 313 3.64 -6.92 16.22
C LYS A 313 3.13 -5.49 16.03
N LYS A 314 1.93 -5.37 15.47
CA LYS A 314 1.17 -4.13 15.55
C LYS A 314 0.82 -3.84 17.01
N ASN A 315 0.49 -2.59 17.33
CA ASN A 315 0.16 -2.20 18.71
C ASN A 315 -1.01 -3.02 19.27
N ASP A 316 -0.99 -3.29 20.59
CA ASP A 316 -1.83 -4.26 21.28
C ASP A 316 -3.37 -4.05 21.19
N ASN A 317 -3.82 -2.92 20.66
CA ASN A 317 -5.24 -2.57 20.60
C ASN A 317 -5.90 -2.91 19.24
N VAL A 318 -5.20 -3.51 18.31
CA VAL A 318 -5.72 -3.78 16.96
C VAL A 318 -6.39 -5.15 16.91
N ARG A 319 -7.47 -5.34 17.66
CA ARG A 319 -8.43 -6.43 17.40
C ARG A 319 -9.46 -6.06 16.32
N GLU A 320 -9.48 -4.78 15.95
CA GLU A 320 -10.30 -4.27 14.86
C GLU A 320 -9.48 -4.23 13.57
N PRO A 321 -10.15 -4.32 12.42
CA PRO A 321 -9.45 -4.13 11.15
C PRO A 321 -8.75 -2.78 11.22
N ASP A 322 -7.48 -2.74 10.79
CA ASP A 322 -6.87 -1.47 10.50
C ASP A 322 -7.79 -0.69 9.52
N ASP A 323 -7.63 0.63 9.42
CA ASP A 323 -8.46 1.49 8.58
C ASP A 323 -8.57 1.01 7.11
N VAL A 324 -7.70 0.09 6.73
CA VAL A 324 -7.66 -0.55 5.40
C VAL A 324 -8.34 -1.92 5.34
N GLY A 325 -8.75 -2.47 6.50
CA GLY A 325 -9.65 -3.63 6.55
C GLY A 325 -9.05 -5.00 6.48
N LEU A 326 -7.75 -5.13 6.65
CA LEU A 326 -7.10 -6.42 6.76
C LEU A 326 -6.82 -6.76 8.23
N TYR A 327 -7.43 -7.85 8.69
CA TYR A 327 -7.29 -8.32 10.07
C TYR A 327 -5.97 -9.07 10.26
N THR A 328 -4.90 -8.36 10.63
CA THR A 328 -3.57 -8.94 10.83
C THR A 328 -2.90 -8.45 12.11
N ALA A 329 -2.14 -9.35 12.76
CA ALA A 329 -1.47 -9.05 14.02
C ALA A 329 -0.07 -8.44 13.86
N SER A 330 0.56 -8.64 12.71
CA SER A 330 1.95 -8.21 12.49
C SER A 330 2.12 -7.46 11.18
N TYR A 331 3.21 -6.71 11.12
CA TYR A 331 3.62 -5.92 9.97
C TYR A 331 5.14 -6.05 9.78
N GLY A 332 5.59 -6.15 8.55
CA GLY A 332 7.01 -6.22 8.25
C GLY A 332 7.28 -5.90 6.79
N GLY A 333 8.29 -5.09 6.53
CA GLY A 333 8.68 -4.80 5.16
C GLY A 333 7.57 -4.17 4.32
N GLN A 334 6.67 -3.38 4.87
CA GLN A 334 5.48 -2.84 4.20
C GLN A 334 4.41 -3.88 3.83
N PHE A 335 4.47 -5.10 4.38
CA PHE A 335 3.47 -6.15 4.22
C PHE A 335 2.75 -6.43 5.54
N HIS A 336 1.55 -6.98 5.43
CA HIS A 336 0.73 -7.42 6.53
C HIS A 336 0.88 -8.94 6.71
N PHE A 337 1.05 -9.39 7.96
CA PHE A 337 1.26 -10.79 8.31
C PHE A 337 0.37 -11.22 9.47
N ASP A 338 0.32 -12.54 9.72
CA ASP A 338 -0.40 -13.14 10.84
C ASP A 338 -1.89 -12.78 10.80
N VAL A 339 -2.58 -13.20 9.73
CA VAL A 339 -4.03 -13.02 9.56
C VAL A 339 -4.77 -13.67 10.73
N TYR A 340 -5.66 -12.95 11.40
CA TYR A 340 -6.41 -13.44 12.54
C TYR A 340 -7.17 -14.72 12.21
N GLY A 341 -7.04 -15.72 13.09
CA GLY A 341 -7.60 -17.05 12.87
C GLY A 341 -6.78 -17.97 11.95
N LEU A 342 -5.77 -17.45 11.26
CA LEU A 342 -4.88 -18.19 10.34
C LEU A 342 -3.39 -18.00 10.67
N GLY A 343 -3.07 -17.60 11.89
CA GLY A 343 -1.70 -17.22 12.30
C GLY A 343 -0.62 -18.33 12.24
N LYS A 344 -1.02 -19.58 11.96
CA LYS A 344 -0.08 -20.68 11.70
C LYS A 344 0.31 -20.80 10.23
N ARG A 345 -0.42 -20.15 9.32
CA ARG A 345 -0.17 -20.17 7.89
C ARG A 345 0.66 -18.95 7.49
N LYS A 346 1.58 -19.13 6.55
CA LYS A 346 2.37 -18.03 6.01
C LYS A 346 1.55 -17.30 4.94
N ILE A 347 0.91 -16.22 5.36
CA ILE A 347 0.09 -15.38 4.47
C ILE A 347 0.73 -14.01 4.38
N ILE A 348 1.00 -13.55 3.16
CA ILE A 348 1.45 -12.20 2.85
C ILE A 348 0.24 -11.39 2.42
N GLY A 349 -0.05 -10.30 3.15
CA GLY A 349 -1.14 -9.39 2.85
C GLY A 349 -0.64 -8.06 2.31
N LEU A 350 -1.22 -7.62 1.20
CA LEU A 350 -1.13 -6.25 0.71
C LEU A 350 -2.50 -5.62 0.91
N SER A 351 -2.57 -4.45 1.55
CA SER A 351 -3.83 -3.80 1.86
C SER A 351 -3.82 -2.34 1.49
N GLY A 352 -4.91 -1.89 0.91
CA GLY A 352 -5.10 -0.53 0.46
C GLY A 352 -6.44 0.03 0.91
N PHE A 353 -6.44 1.37 1.09
CA PHE A 353 -7.64 2.11 1.38
C PHE A 353 -8.78 1.72 0.41
N ALA A 354 -10.01 1.88 0.86
CA ALA A 354 -11.19 1.48 0.10
C ALA A 354 -11.36 -0.04 -0.10
N GLY A 355 -10.58 -0.89 0.62
CA GLY A 355 -10.72 -2.34 0.56
C GLY A 355 -9.97 -3.01 -0.59
N GLN A 356 -8.99 -2.33 -1.18
CA GLN A 356 -8.05 -2.98 -2.09
C GLN A 356 -7.25 -4.03 -1.33
N GLN A 357 -7.24 -5.27 -1.77
CA GLN A 357 -6.52 -6.34 -1.07
C GLN A 357 -5.93 -7.38 -1.99
N ILE A 358 -4.75 -7.84 -1.63
CA ILE A 358 -4.14 -9.06 -2.15
C ILE A 358 -3.71 -9.89 -0.94
N LEU A 359 -4.15 -11.13 -0.87
CA LEU A 359 -3.66 -12.11 0.08
C LEU A 359 -2.98 -13.24 -0.68
N ILE A 360 -1.76 -13.55 -0.29
CA ILE A 360 -0.94 -14.62 -0.86
C ILE A 360 -0.73 -15.65 0.23
N ASP A 361 -1.41 -16.76 0.15
CA ASP A 361 -1.17 -17.91 1.02
C ASP A 361 -0.03 -18.74 0.44
N ILE A 362 1.10 -18.65 1.09
CA ILE A 362 2.32 -19.32 0.66
C ILE A 362 2.17 -20.83 0.78
N ASP A 363 1.60 -21.30 1.87
CA ASP A 363 1.52 -22.74 2.15
C ASP A 363 0.49 -23.44 1.25
N ALA A 364 -0.64 -22.77 0.97
CA ALA A 364 -1.69 -23.30 0.08
C ALA A 364 -1.49 -22.94 -1.39
N LYS A 365 -0.49 -22.13 -1.74
CA LYS A 365 -0.28 -21.59 -3.11
C LYS A 365 -1.53 -20.92 -3.69
N ARG A 366 -2.21 -20.16 -2.84
CA ARG A 366 -3.50 -19.53 -3.15
C ARG A 366 -3.37 -18.01 -3.11
N ILE A 367 -4.04 -17.31 -4.04
CA ILE A 367 -4.01 -15.86 -4.09
C ILE A 367 -5.44 -15.34 -4.26
N VAL A 368 -5.83 -14.38 -3.40
CA VAL A 368 -7.04 -13.58 -3.56
C VAL A 368 -6.65 -12.17 -3.96
N VAL A 369 -7.29 -11.62 -4.99
CA VAL A 369 -7.18 -10.21 -5.39
C VAL A 369 -8.56 -9.58 -5.35
N VAL A 370 -8.70 -8.49 -4.59
CA VAL A 370 -9.93 -7.68 -4.54
C VAL A 370 -9.60 -6.25 -4.93
N ASN A 371 -10.32 -5.73 -5.91
CA ASN A 371 -10.31 -4.32 -6.24
C ASN A 371 -11.65 -3.70 -5.91
N SER A 372 -11.66 -2.59 -5.19
CA SER A 372 -12.91 -1.95 -4.76
C SER A 372 -12.80 -0.43 -4.69
N LEU A 373 -13.95 0.26 -4.64
CA LEU A 373 -14.07 1.71 -4.51
C LEU A 373 -14.24 2.16 -3.06
N TYR A 374 -14.80 1.29 -2.24
CA TYR A 374 -14.96 1.46 -0.80
C TYR A 374 -15.19 0.11 -0.14
N LYS A 375 -14.85 0.04 1.15
CA LYS A 375 -14.94 -1.20 1.92
C LYS A 375 -16.32 -1.35 2.55
N ASN A 376 -17.24 -1.93 1.81
CA ASN A 376 -18.57 -2.28 2.33
C ASN A 376 -19.01 -3.70 1.91
N TYR A 377 -18.06 -4.54 1.56
CA TYR A 377 -18.28 -5.92 1.18
C TYR A 377 -18.05 -6.87 2.36
N ASP A 378 -18.65 -8.06 2.27
CA ASP A 378 -18.46 -9.11 3.29
C ASP A 378 -17.08 -9.75 3.17
N TRP A 379 -16.10 -9.10 3.80
CA TRP A 379 -14.70 -9.55 3.81
C TRP A 379 -14.56 -10.99 4.31
N LYS A 380 -15.37 -11.39 5.30
CA LYS A 380 -15.29 -12.74 5.84
C LYS A 380 -15.59 -13.77 4.76
N LYS A 381 -16.66 -13.59 3.98
CA LYS A 381 -17.08 -14.56 2.97
C LYS A 381 -16.16 -14.59 1.75
N ILE A 382 -15.86 -13.41 1.17
CA ILE A 382 -15.17 -13.39 -0.11
C ILE A 382 -13.64 -13.35 0.01
N VAL A 383 -13.09 -13.06 1.19
CA VAL A 383 -11.63 -13.05 1.40
C VAL A 383 -11.20 -14.11 2.40
N TYR A 384 -11.68 -14.02 3.65
CA TYR A 384 -11.22 -14.90 4.72
C TYR A 384 -11.59 -16.36 4.46
N ASP A 385 -12.86 -16.66 4.18
CA ASP A 385 -13.31 -18.03 3.98
C ASP A 385 -12.68 -18.64 2.70
N GLN A 386 -12.40 -17.84 1.68
CA GLN A 386 -11.71 -18.29 0.46
C GLN A 386 -10.23 -18.61 0.69
N ILE A 387 -9.55 -17.88 1.57
CA ILE A 387 -8.16 -18.18 1.94
C ILE A 387 -8.11 -19.35 2.93
N LYS A 388 -9.10 -19.48 3.83
CA LYS A 388 -9.12 -20.50 4.87
C LYS A 388 -9.32 -21.90 4.31
N ASN A 389 -10.24 -22.06 3.35
CA ASN A 389 -10.67 -23.36 2.79
C ASN A 389 -9.70 -23.84 1.73
#